data_c157d049277727a6d48004180696d460
#
_entry.id   c157d049277727a6d48004180696d460
#
_cell.length_a   1.000
_cell.length_b   1.000
_cell.length_c   1.000
_cell.angle_alpha   90.00
_cell.angle_beta   90.00
_cell.angle_gamma   90.00
#
_symmetry.space_group_name_H-M   'P 1'
#
loop_
_entity.id
_entity.type
_entity.pdbx_description
1 polymer ?
#
loop_
_entity_poly.entity_id
_entity_poly.type
_entity_poly.pdbx_seq_one_letter_code
_entity_poly.pdbx_strand_id
1 'polypeptide(L)'
;MDVHTQHKDSFAKVRAAMYDFDLETVRAALEAVCAPDVVFRLSFPFETIEGIDAYLDAVYAPLLRAWPDLERRDYIVMAGPTPEGADWVGCGGYYTGAFMRPWLDIPATGHMVHMRFHEFYRFVDGKIVEMQALWDIPEVMLQSDAWPMSPSLGREWHIPGPASCDGLVPGPHDAGAGADSCQLIIDMLEYLKRHPSQGGPEVMEMERFWHPRMSWYGPAGIGTGRGQRGFRHWHQIPFLNAMPDRGQYLDEIEYHFFGDGSYAAVTGWPDMIQTITEGGWLGIAPPGKRIDMRSLDFWRVEGGLIRENWVLVDLLHMYDQIGVDVFARMREFNKARAGFDPETGVAL
;
A
#
# COMPACT_ATOMS: atom_id res chain seq x y z
N MET A 1 8.79 -6.38 28.76
CA MET A 1 8.73 -6.00 27.32
C MET A 1 7.30 -5.57 27.07
N ASP A 2 7.08 -4.42 26.48
CA ASP A 2 5.72 -3.96 26.16
C ASP A 2 5.08 -4.85 25.08
N VAL A 3 3.76 -4.83 24.96
CA VAL A 3 3.00 -5.72 24.08
C VAL A 3 3.33 -5.49 22.61
N HIS A 4 3.59 -4.24 22.20
CA HIS A 4 3.87 -3.90 20.80
C HIS A 4 5.26 -4.37 20.37
N THR A 5 6.26 -4.30 21.27
CA THR A 5 7.56 -4.95 21.04
C THR A 5 7.40 -6.46 20.88
N GLN A 6 6.53 -7.10 21.70
CA GLN A 6 6.26 -8.55 21.56
C GLN A 6 5.58 -8.89 20.22
N HIS A 7 4.66 -8.05 19.75
CA HIS A 7 4.03 -8.24 18.45
C HIS A 7 5.06 -8.11 17.30
N LYS A 8 5.93 -7.10 17.31
CA LYS A 8 7.05 -6.97 16.36
C LYS A 8 7.96 -8.20 16.36
N ASP A 9 8.36 -8.66 17.55
CA ASP A 9 9.25 -9.83 17.71
C ASP A 9 8.58 -11.13 17.24
N SER A 10 7.28 -11.30 17.52
CA SER A 10 6.52 -12.47 17.03
C SER A 10 6.49 -12.49 15.49
N PHE A 11 6.19 -11.36 14.87
CA PHE A 11 6.14 -11.25 13.41
C PHE A 11 7.52 -11.28 12.75
N ALA A 12 8.59 -10.93 13.45
CA ALA A 12 9.95 -10.99 12.93
C ALA A 12 10.35 -12.38 12.40
N LYS A 13 9.77 -13.45 12.97
CA LYS A 13 10.02 -14.84 12.51
C LYS A 13 9.39 -15.10 11.14
N VAL A 14 8.19 -14.57 10.88
CA VAL A 14 7.53 -14.65 9.58
C VAL A 14 8.34 -13.88 8.54
N ARG A 15 8.77 -12.66 8.86
CA ARG A 15 9.59 -11.83 7.98
C ARG A 15 10.93 -12.50 7.64
N ALA A 16 11.57 -13.14 8.62
CA ALA A 16 12.81 -13.89 8.41
C ALA A 16 12.61 -15.11 7.50
N ALA A 17 11.48 -15.83 7.63
CA ALA A 17 11.13 -16.94 6.76
C ALA A 17 10.84 -16.49 5.31
N MET A 18 10.36 -15.25 5.13
CA MET A 18 10.08 -14.66 3.82
C MET A 18 11.30 -13.99 3.17
N TYR A 19 12.42 -13.87 3.85
CA TYR A 19 13.65 -13.32 3.28
C TYR A 19 14.29 -14.30 2.28
N ASP A 20 14.35 -15.57 2.65
CA ASP A 20 14.76 -16.66 1.75
C ASP A 20 13.55 -17.58 1.61
N PHE A 21 12.64 -17.22 0.70
CA PHE A 21 11.25 -17.62 0.74
C PHE A 21 11.07 -19.11 0.42
N ASP A 22 10.89 -19.91 1.46
CA ASP A 22 10.44 -21.31 1.36
C ASP A 22 9.01 -21.43 1.89
N LEU A 23 8.11 -22.02 1.07
CA LEU A 23 6.67 -22.01 1.36
C LEU A 23 6.32 -22.79 2.64
N GLU A 24 7.00 -23.91 2.92
CA GLU A 24 6.75 -24.72 4.12
C GLU A 24 7.25 -24.00 5.39
N THR A 25 8.41 -23.37 5.31
CA THR A 25 8.95 -22.55 6.40
C THR A 25 8.04 -21.36 6.70
N VAL A 26 7.52 -20.69 5.68
CA VAL A 26 6.58 -19.58 5.83
C VAL A 26 5.25 -20.06 6.41
N ARG A 27 4.74 -21.21 5.96
CA ARG A 27 3.53 -21.85 6.53
C ARG A 27 3.68 -22.05 8.03
N ALA A 28 4.75 -22.73 8.46
CA ALA A 28 4.99 -23.01 9.87
C ALA A 28 5.14 -21.72 10.71
N ALA A 29 5.77 -20.68 10.14
CA ALA A 29 5.91 -19.39 10.81
C ALA A 29 4.55 -18.67 10.97
N LEU A 30 3.68 -18.70 9.95
CA LEU A 30 2.33 -18.14 10.00
C LEU A 30 1.44 -18.89 11.00
N GLU A 31 1.44 -20.24 10.98
CA GLU A 31 0.69 -21.07 11.93
C GLU A 31 1.08 -20.78 13.39
N ALA A 32 2.35 -20.44 13.64
CA ALA A 32 2.82 -20.11 14.98
C ALA A 32 2.26 -18.77 15.49
N VAL A 33 1.95 -17.81 14.62
CA VAL A 33 1.57 -16.44 15.02
C VAL A 33 0.13 -16.06 14.69
N CYS A 34 -0.51 -16.72 13.73
CA CYS A 34 -1.90 -16.43 13.34
C CYS A 34 -2.92 -17.20 14.19
N ALA A 35 -4.13 -16.67 14.27
CA ALA A 35 -5.30 -17.40 14.72
C ALA A 35 -5.73 -18.41 13.64
N PRO A 36 -6.42 -19.52 14.02
CA PRO A 36 -6.86 -20.52 13.04
C PRO A 36 -7.85 -19.99 11.99
N ASP A 37 -8.60 -18.97 12.34
CA ASP A 37 -9.64 -18.30 11.55
C ASP A 37 -9.17 -16.92 11.01
N VAL A 38 -7.86 -16.74 10.84
CA VAL A 38 -7.26 -15.50 10.32
C VAL A 38 -7.84 -15.14 8.96
N VAL A 39 -8.13 -13.85 8.78
CA VAL A 39 -8.64 -13.28 7.52
C VAL A 39 -7.57 -12.43 6.85
N PHE A 40 -7.34 -12.68 5.58
CA PHE A 40 -6.42 -11.91 4.73
C PHE A 40 -7.24 -11.06 3.76
N ARG A 41 -7.14 -9.73 3.90
CA ARG A 41 -7.74 -8.75 2.99
C ARG A 41 -6.64 -8.19 2.10
N LEU A 42 -6.72 -8.45 0.82
CA LEU A 42 -5.64 -8.21 -0.13
C LEU A 42 -6.10 -7.29 -1.28
N SER A 43 -5.12 -6.66 -1.94
CA SER A 43 -5.37 -5.92 -3.17
C SER A 43 -6.08 -6.77 -4.23
N PHE A 44 -6.88 -6.10 -5.06
CA PHE A 44 -7.45 -6.73 -6.25
C PHE A 44 -6.32 -7.34 -7.15
N PRO A 45 -6.49 -8.57 -7.68
CA PRO A 45 -7.73 -9.36 -7.75
C PRO A 45 -7.91 -10.42 -6.65
N PHE A 46 -7.09 -10.43 -5.60
CA PHE A 46 -7.12 -11.49 -4.58
C PHE A 46 -8.29 -11.34 -3.59
N GLU A 47 -8.63 -10.11 -3.22
CA GLU A 47 -9.75 -9.79 -2.33
C GLU A 47 -9.61 -10.44 -0.93
N THR A 48 -10.68 -10.99 -0.37
CA THR A 48 -10.69 -11.58 0.96
C THR A 48 -10.48 -13.09 0.89
N ILE A 49 -9.50 -13.59 1.66
CA ILE A 49 -9.17 -15.02 1.77
C ILE A 49 -9.19 -15.40 3.25
N GLU A 50 -9.78 -16.54 3.59
CA GLU A 50 -9.84 -17.06 4.94
C GLU A 50 -8.88 -18.25 5.11
N GLY A 51 -8.08 -18.20 6.17
CA GLY A 51 -7.15 -19.27 6.55
C GLY A 51 -5.83 -19.29 5.78
N ILE A 52 -4.79 -19.82 6.44
CA ILE A 52 -3.41 -19.80 5.98
C ILE A 52 -3.23 -20.61 4.70
N ASP A 53 -3.82 -21.81 4.62
CA ASP A 53 -3.66 -22.70 3.47
C ASP A 53 -4.18 -22.05 2.19
N ALA A 54 -5.40 -21.53 2.23
CA ALA A 54 -5.99 -20.84 1.08
C ALA A 54 -5.17 -19.61 0.66
N TYR A 55 -4.64 -18.85 1.63
CA TYR A 55 -3.77 -17.71 1.37
C TYR A 55 -2.47 -18.13 0.68
N LEU A 56 -1.79 -19.15 1.19
CA LEU A 56 -0.55 -19.65 0.60
C LEU A 56 -0.76 -20.21 -0.82
N ASP A 57 -1.83 -20.98 -1.01
CA ASP A 57 -2.11 -21.62 -2.30
C ASP A 57 -2.56 -20.61 -3.38
N ALA A 58 -3.41 -19.65 -3.02
CA ALA A 58 -3.94 -18.68 -3.97
C ALA A 58 -2.96 -17.54 -4.28
N VAL A 59 -2.08 -17.18 -3.35
CA VAL A 59 -1.26 -15.97 -3.44
C VAL A 59 0.23 -16.30 -3.56
N TYR A 60 0.83 -16.93 -2.55
CA TYR A 60 2.29 -17.12 -2.55
C TYR A 60 2.78 -18.24 -3.45
N ALA A 61 2.04 -19.34 -3.59
CA ALA A 61 2.46 -20.41 -4.48
C ALA A 61 2.54 -19.97 -5.96
N PRO A 62 1.57 -19.19 -6.50
CA PRO A 62 1.71 -18.57 -7.82
C PRO A 62 2.85 -17.56 -7.90
N LEU A 63 3.03 -16.74 -6.85
CA LEU A 63 4.09 -15.75 -6.80
C LEU A 63 5.48 -16.41 -6.86
N LEU A 64 5.73 -17.43 -6.04
CA LEU A 64 6.99 -18.19 -6.04
C LEU A 64 7.26 -18.94 -7.36
N ARG A 65 6.22 -19.38 -8.07
CA ARG A 65 6.41 -19.93 -9.41
C ARG A 65 6.89 -18.87 -10.39
N ALA A 66 6.43 -17.64 -10.24
CA ALA A 66 6.83 -16.53 -11.09
C ALA A 66 8.20 -15.95 -10.71
N TRP A 67 8.49 -15.85 -9.42
CA TRP A 67 9.77 -15.41 -8.85
C TRP A 67 10.41 -16.55 -8.03
N PRO A 68 11.20 -17.45 -8.63
CA PRO A 68 11.76 -18.61 -7.93
C PRO A 68 12.75 -18.28 -6.79
N ASP A 69 13.30 -17.07 -6.81
CA ASP A 69 14.23 -16.50 -5.84
C ASP A 69 13.64 -15.31 -5.07
N LEU A 70 12.33 -15.38 -4.80
CA LEU A 70 11.59 -14.30 -4.12
C LEU A 70 12.19 -13.97 -2.75
N GLU A 71 12.42 -12.69 -2.50
CA GLU A 71 12.82 -12.14 -1.21
C GLU A 71 11.82 -11.09 -0.72
N ARG A 72 11.55 -11.08 0.57
CA ARG A 72 10.87 -9.98 1.26
C ARG A 72 11.90 -9.04 1.88
N ARG A 73 11.80 -7.75 1.60
CA ARG A 73 12.68 -6.69 2.13
C ARG A 73 11.87 -5.59 2.77
N ASP A 74 11.77 -5.58 4.09
CA ASP A 74 11.10 -4.51 4.82
C ASP A 74 12.02 -3.29 4.97
N TYR A 75 11.46 -2.08 4.84
CA TYR A 75 12.11 -0.81 5.15
C TYR A 75 11.39 -0.01 6.25
N ILE A 76 10.13 -0.35 6.56
CA ILE A 76 9.37 0.12 7.72
C ILE A 76 8.78 -1.10 8.43
N VAL A 77 8.98 -1.17 9.74
CA VAL A 77 8.28 -2.08 10.65
C VAL A 77 8.00 -1.33 11.92
N MET A 78 6.74 -1.13 12.24
CA MET A 78 6.27 -0.39 13.41
C MET A 78 5.08 -1.09 14.04
N ALA A 79 4.82 -0.79 15.31
CA ALA A 79 3.66 -1.33 16.01
C ALA A 79 3.11 -0.32 17.01
N GLY A 80 1.81 -0.34 17.22
CA GLY A 80 1.17 0.53 18.20
C GLY A 80 -0.32 0.24 18.35
N PRO A 81 -0.95 0.81 19.38
CA PRO A 81 -2.38 0.75 19.54
C PRO A 81 -3.07 1.83 18.70
N THR A 82 -4.29 1.56 18.25
CA THR A 82 -5.19 2.62 17.78
C THR A 82 -5.74 3.41 18.97
N PRO A 83 -6.33 4.59 18.75
CA PRO A 83 -7.04 5.32 19.82
C PRO A 83 -8.13 4.50 20.51
N GLU A 84 -8.74 3.56 19.80
CA GLU A 84 -9.78 2.64 20.31
C GLU A 84 -9.20 1.42 21.02
N GLY A 85 -7.87 1.26 21.03
CA GLY A 85 -7.16 0.19 21.73
C GLY A 85 -6.98 -1.11 20.94
N ALA A 86 -7.12 -1.09 19.61
CA ALA A 86 -6.74 -2.22 18.76
C ALA A 86 -5.23 -2.22 18.48
N ASP A 87 -4.60 -3.37 18.57
CA ASP A 87 -3.16 -3.51 18.36
C ASP A 87 -2.84 -3.88 16.91
N TRP A 88 -1.95 -3.10 16.30
CA TRP A 88 -1.50 -3.31 14.92
C TRP A 88 0.02 -3.35 14.79
N VAL A 89 0.47 -4.17 13.83
CA VAL A 89 1.84 -4.12 13.27
C VAL A 89 1.74 -3.71 11.81
N GLY A 90 2.49 -2.68 11.42
CA GLY A 90 2.58 -2.24 10.02
C GLY A 90 3.95 -2.52 9.44
N CYS A 91 3.98 -3.09 8.22
CA CYS A 91 5.18 -3.38 7.47
C CYS A 91 5.10 -2.76 6.07
N GLY A 92 6.09 -1.94 5.71
CA GLY A 92 6.29 -1.44 4.35
C GLY A 92 7.61 -1.97 3.79
N GLY A 93 7.59 -2.42 2.54
CA GLY A 93 8.76 -3.05 1.96
C GLY A 93 8.59 -3.40 0.49
N TYR A 94 9.43 -4.32 0.04
CA TYR A 94 9.40 -4.88 -1.31
C TYR A 94 9.46 -6.40 -1.28
N TYR A 95 8.66 -7.03 -2.13
CA TYR A 95 8.96 -8.34 -2.68
C TYR A 95 9.83 -8.14 -3.91
N THR A 96 10.93 -8.88 -4.03
CA THR A 96 11.87 -8.76 -5.14
C THR A 96 12.44 -10.11 -5.54
N GLY A 97 12.80 -10.27 -6.80
CA GLY A 97 13.39 -11.48 -7.35
C GLY A 97 13.44 -11.42 -8.86
N ALA A 98 13.99 -12.47 -9.49
CA ALA A 98 14.00 -12.63 -10.94
C ALA A 98 12.62 -13.08 -11.43
N PHE A 99 11.94 -12.22 -12.21
CA PHE A 99 10.62 -12.48 -12.75
C PHE A 99 10.71 -13.39 -13.98
N MET A 100 10.62 -14.70 -13.74
CA MET A 100 10.95 -15.73 -14.73
C MET A 100 9.75 -16.34 -15.44
N ARG A 101 8.54 -16.23 -14.88
CA ARG A 101 7.29 -16.74 -15.49
C ARG A 101 6.17 -15.73 -15.33
N PRO A 102 5.19 -15.72 -16.24
CA PRO A 102 4.04 -14.83 -16.12
C PRO A 102 3.30 -14.98 -14.78
N TRP A 103 2.85 -13.86 -14.22
CA TRP A 103 2.03 -13.79 -13.01
C TRP A 103 0.86 -12.84 -13.23
N LEU A 104 -0.38 -13.28 -12.97
CA LEU A 104 -1.59 -12.52 -13.29
C LEU A 104 -1.62 -12.06 -14.76
N ASP A 105 -1.14 -12.90 -15.68
CA ASP A 105 -0.97 -12.59 -17.11
C ASP A 105 0.04 -11.46 -17.41
N ILE A 106 0.71 -10.92 -16.40
CA ILE A 106 1.80 -9.95 -16.61
C ILE A 106 3.00 -10.70 -17.21
N PRO A 107 3.53 -10.25 -18.36
CA PRO A 107 4.65 -10.93 -19.02
C PRO A 107 5.90 -10.93 -18.15
N ALA A 108 6.58 -12.06 -18.08
CA ALA A 108 7.87 -12.17 -17.41
C ALA A 108 8.94 -11.33 -18.12
N THR A 109 9.84 -10.75 -17.34
CA THR A 109 10.94 -9.91 -17.86
C THR A 109 12.24 -10.70 -18.03
N GLY A 110 12.40 -11.83 -17.31
CA GLY A 110 13.68 -12.51 -17.16
C GLY A 110 14.72 -11.72 -16.35
N HIS A 111 14.31 -10.60 -15.76
CA HIS A 111 15.16 -9.70 -14.97
C HIS A 111 14.64 -9.58 -13.56
N MET A 112 15.44 -8.97 -12.68
CA MET A 112 15.02 -8.58 -11.36
C MET A 112 13.88 -7.57 -11.44
N VAL A 113 12.79 -7.87 -10.74
CA VAL A 113 11.60 -7.03 -10.60
C VAL A 113 11.31 -6.87 -9.11
N HIS A 114 10.73 -5.76 -8.75
CA HIS A 114 10.28 -5.48 -7.39
C HIS A 114 8.80 -5.12 -7.38
N MET A 115 8.13 -5.42 -6.28
CA MET A 115 6.74 -5.08 -6.01
C MET A 115 6.63 -4.53 -4.61
N ARG A 116 6.29 -3.25 -4.48
CA ARG A 116 6.10 -2.61 -3.18
C ARG A 116 4.89 -3.19 -2.49
N PHE A 117 4.98 -3.35 -1.17
CA PHE A 117 3.88 -3.75 -0.34
C PHE A 117 3.73 -2.83 0.88
N HIS A 118 2.48 -2.67 1.33
CA HIS A 118 2.11 -2.21 2.66
C HIS A 118 1.20 -3.26 3.27
N GLU A 119 1.57 -3.80 4.42
CA GLU A 119 0.89 -4.90 5.07
C GLU A 119 0.68 -4.60 6.55
N PHE A 120 -0.55 -4.73 7.01
CA PHE A 120 -0.96 -4.41 8.35
C PHE A 120 -1.60 -5.63 9.00
N TYR A 121 -1.17 -5.93 10.21
CA TYR A 121 -1.56 -7.13 10.94
C TYR A 121 -2.19 -6.74 12.26
N ARG A 122 -3.47 -7.12 12.44
CA ARG A 122 -4.20 -6.88 13.68
C ARG A 122 -3.98 -8.03 14.65
N PHE A 123 -3.57 -7.69 15.87
CA PHE A 123 -3.31 -8.63 16.93
C PHE A 123 -4.46 -8.63 17.96
N VAL A 124 -4.87 -9.83 18.36
CA VAL A 124 -5.79 -10.07 19.50
C VAL A 124 -5.21 -11.23 20.30
N ASP A 125 -5.04 -11.05 21.60
CA ASP A 125 -4.49 -12.06 22.52
C ASP A 125 -3.14 -12.65 22.04
N GLY A 126 -2.31 -11.82 21.42
CA GLY A 126 -0.97 -12.21 20.91
C GLY A 126 -1.01 -13.02 19.60
N LYS A 127 -2.16 -13.11 18.93
CA LYS A 127 -2.32 -13.76 17.63
C LYS A 127 -2.79 -12.77 16.57
N ILE A 128 -2.32 -12.97 15.34
CA ILE A 128 -2.82 -12.24 14.18
C ILE A 128 -4.20 -12.80 13.80
N VAL A 129 -5.20 -11.95 13.80
CA VAL A 129 -6.58 -12.33 13.42
C VAL A 129 -6.98 -11.77 12.07
N GLU A 130 -6.29 -10.74 11.59
CA GLU A 130 -6.57 -10.07 10.33
C GLU A 130 -5.29 -9.50 9.73
N MET A 131 -5.17 -9.57 8.41
CA MET A 131 -4.20 -8.84 7.62
C MET A 131 -4.93 -7.95 6.62
N GLN A 132 -4.50 -6.69 6.50
CA GLN A 132 -4.91 -5.80 5.42
C GLN A 132 -3.65 -5.46 4.62
N ALA A 133 -3.64 -5.76 3.32
CA ALA A 133 -2.44 -5.63 2.50
C ALA A 133 -2.72 -5.06 1.12
N LEU A 134 -1.92 -4.10 0.72
CA LEU A 134 -1.85 -3.64 -0.65
C LEU A 134 -0.48 -3.98 -1.24
N TRP A 135 -0.51 -4.56 -2.42
CA TRP A 135 0.65 -4.85 -3.26
C TRP A 135 0.58 -3.98 -4.51
N ASP A 136 1.66 -3.31 -4.86
CA ASP A 136 1.74 -2.45 -6.03
C ASP A 136 1.89 -3.29 -7.32
N ILE A 137 0.83 -4.04 -7.64
CA ILE A 137 0.77 -4.86 -8.87
C ILE A 137 1.00 -4.00 -10.13
N PRO A 138 0.47 -2.75 -10.23
CA PRO A 138 0.82 -1.83 -11.30
C PRO A 138 2.32 -1.57 -11.45
N GLU A 139 3.10 -1.60 -10.36
CA GLU A 139 4.56 -1.44 -10.40
C GLU A 139 5.24 -2.60 -11.16
N VAL A 140 4.73 -3.83 -11.00
CA VAL A 140 5.18 -5.01 -11.77
C VAL A 140 4.80 -4.85 -13.25
N MET A 141 3.57 -4.39 -13.55
CA MET A 141 3.15 -4.13 -14.93
C MET A 141 4.03 -3.08 -15.62
N LEU A 142 4.41 -2.00 -14.91
CA LEU A 142 5.30 -0.96 -15.44
C LEU A 142 6.70 -1.50 -15.76
N GLN A 143 7.28 -2.30 -14.86
CA GLN A 143 8.61 -2.91 -15.06
C GLN A 143 8.60 -3.95 -16.19
N SER A 144 7.43 -4.49 -16.52
CA SER A 144 7.23 -5.44 -17.62
C SER A 144 6.81 -4.77 -18.93
N ASP A 145 6.81 -3.42 -19.01
CA ASP A 145 6.27 -2.65 -20.14
C ASP A 145 4.82 -3.07 -20.51
N ALA A 146 4.04 -3.45 -19.51
CA ALA A 146 2.70 -4.02 -19.69
C ALA A 146 1.57 -3.16 -19.09
N TRP A 147 1.88 -2.01 -18.49
CA TRP A 147 0.88 -1.10 -17.93
C TRP A 147 -0.01 -0.52 -19.03
N PRO A 148 -1.34 -0.82 -19.04
CA PRO A 148 -2.20 -0.46 -20.17
C PRO A 148 -2.97 0.83 -19.95
N MET A 149 -2.62 1.61 -18.92
CA MET A 149 -3.32 2.85 -18.56
C MET A 149 -2.46 4.07 -18.86
N SER A 150 -2.97 5.26 -18.57
CA SER A 150 -2.23 6.51 -18.76
C SER A 150 -0.93 6.54 -17.96
N PRO A 151 0.09 7.26 -18.44
CA PRO A 151 1.28 7.54 -17.65
C PRO A 151 0.92 8.24 -16.34
N SER A 152 1.70 7.98 -15.30
CA SER A 152 1.55 8.63 -14.01
C SER A 152 1.73 10.15 -14.09
N LEU A 153 0.97 10.88 -13.28
CA LEU A 153 1.15 12.32 -13.16
C LEU A 153 2.45 12.68 -12.44
N GLY A 154 2.78 11.93 -11.38
CA GLY A 154 4.03 12.04 -10.64
C GLY A 154 5.17 11.22 -11.25
N ARG A 155 6.32 11.18 -10.57
CA ARG A 155 7.49 10.44 -11.05
C ARG A 155 7.43 8.97 -10.65
N GLU A 156 7.53 8.09 -11.62
CA GLU A 156 7.78 6.66 -11.39
C GLU A 156 9.26 6.41 -11.11
N TRP A 157 9.55 5.68 -10.03
CA TRP A 157 10.91 5.27 -9.67
C TRP A 157 10.85 4.26 -8.51
N HIS A 158 11.98 3.61 -8.21
CA HIS A 158 12.09 2.75 -7.03
C HIS A 158 12.03 3.60 -5.76
N ILE A 159 10.97 3.41 -4.95
CA ILE A 159 10.73 4.19 -3.75
C ILE A 159 11.72 3.80 -2.65
N PRO A 160 12.50 4.73 -2.08
CA PRO A 160 13.42 4.41 -1.02
C PRO A 160 12.72 4.16 0.31
N GLY A 161 13.38 3.45 1.20
CA GLY A 161 13.06 3.48 2.63
C GLY A 161 13.30 4.86 3.25
N PRO A 162 13.02 5.03 4.56
CA PRO A 162 13.21 6.30 5.25
C PRO A 162 14.62 6.88 5.10
N ALA A 163 14.70 8.17 4.82
CA ALA A 163 15.99 8.86 4.68
C ALA A 163 16.84 8.83 5.96
N SER A 164 16.22 8.64 7.12
CA SER A 164 16.85 8.46 8.43
C SER A 164 17.42 7.06 8.65
N CYS A 165 17.07 6.07 7.82
CA CYS A 165 17.47 4.66 7.94
C CYS A 165 17.06 3.99 9.26
N ASP A 166 15.98 4.44 9.90
CA ASP A 166 15.47 3.97 11.19
C ASP A 166 14.05 3.41 11.14
N GLY A 167 13.55 3.08 9.93
CA GLY A 167 12.19 2.63 9.73
C GLY A 167 11.88 1.24 10.27
N LEU A 168 12.89 0.41 10.55
CA LEU A 168 12.74 -0.85 11.27
C LEU A 168 12.72 -0.58 12.77
N VAL A 169 11.74 0.17 13.27
CA VAL A 169 11.69 0.71 14.64
C VAL A 169 12.01 -0.36 15.69
N PRO A 170 13.29 -0.51 16.11
CA PRO A 170 13.69 -1.52 17.08
C PRO A 170 13.43 -1.07 18.51
N GLY A 171 13.35 -2.03 19.41
CA GLY A 171 13.25 -1.75 20.83
C GLY A 171 11.85 -1.40 21.33
N PRO A 172 11.75 -0.86 22.54
CA PRO A 172 10.49 -0.56 23.20
C PRO A 172 9.66 0.44 22.38
N HIS A 173 8.36 0.22 22.37
CA HIS A 173 7.41 1.17 21.79
C HIS A 173 7.46 2.50 22.56
N ASP A 174 7.69 3.61 21.85
CA ASP A 174 7.57 4.96 22.41
C ASP A 174 6.14 5.46 22.24
N ALA A 175 5.29 5.14 23.21
CA ALA A 175 3.88 5.48 23.21
C ALA A 175 3.63 7.00 23.15
N GLY A 176 4.49 7.81 23.77
CA GLY A 176 4.35 9.26 23.78
C GLY A 176 4.61 9.86 22.41
N ALA A 177 5.80 9.61 21.86
CA ALA A 177 6.17 10.11 20.53
C ALA A 177 5.30 9.49 19.42
N GLY A 178 4.90 8.22 19.57
CA GLY A 178 3.98 7.57 18.63
C GLY A 178 2.60 8.21 18.63
N ALA A 179 2.03 8.54 19.79
CA ALA A 179 0.77 9.22 19.91
C ALA A 179 0.82 10.64 19.31
N ASP A 180 1.90 11.39 19.56
CA ASP A 180 2.10 12.72 18.99
C ASP A 180 2.19 12.68 17.46
N SER A 181 2.94 11.70 16.91
CA SER A 181 3.05 11.48 15.47
C SER A 181 1.70 11.12 14.85
N CYS A 182 0.95 10.22 15.49
CA CYS A 182 -0.38 9.81 15.06
C CYS A 182 -1.36 11.00 15.07
N GLN A 183 -1.38 11.80 16.15
CA GLN A 183 -2.26 12.96 16.26
C GLN A 183 -1.97 14.02 15.19
N LEU A 184 -0.69 14.25 14.87
CA LEU A 184 -0.31 15.16 13.78
C LEU A 184 -0.92 14.72 12.43
N ILE A 185 -0.95 13.41 12.15
CA ILE A 185 -1.54 12.88 10.91
C ILE A 185 -3.07 13.05 10.93
N ILE A 186 -3.72 12.71 12.03
CA ILE A 186 -5.17 12.87 12.20
C ILE A 186 -5.56 14.33 11.96
N ASP A 187 -4.88 15.27 12.62
CA ASP A 187 -5.12 16.70 12.46
C ASP A 187 -4.92 17.15 11.01
N MET A 188 -3.86 16.69 10.35
CA MET A 188 -3.59 17.00 8.95
C MET A 188 -4.72 16.51 8.04
N LEU A 189 -5.21 15.29 8.23
CA LEU A 189 -6.31 14.73 7.45
C LEU A 189 -7.62 15.51 7.67
N GLU A 190 -7.90 15.96 8.88
CA GLU A 190 -9.06 16.83 9.16
C GLU A 190 -8.98 18.16 8.39
N TYR A 191 -7.77 18.72 8.24
CA TYR A 191 -7.58 19.92 7.42
C TYR A 191 -7.74 19.66 5.92
N LEU A 192 -7.32 18.48 5.44
CA LEU A 192 -7.52 18.10 4.03
C LEU A 192 -9.00 18.03 3.63
N LYS A 193 -9.88 17.63 4.55
CA LYS A 193 -11.33 17.53 4.31
C LYS A 193 -12.00 18.90 4.08
N ARG A 194 -11.35 20.03 4.42
CA ARG A 194 -11.91 21.38 4.26
C ARG A 194 -12.02 21.78 2.78
N HIS A 195 -11.14 21.30 1.92
CA HIS A 195 -11.20 21.56 0.49
C HIS A 195 -12.01 20.45 -0.22
N PRO A 196 -12.89 20.78 -1.21
CA PRO A 196 -13.20 22.13 -1.71
C PRO A 196 -14.38 22.81 -0.98
N SER A 197 -15.03 22.13 -0.04
CA SER A 197 -16.30 22.60 0.56
C SER A 197 -16.20 23.93 1.33
N GLN A 198 -15.02 24.25 1.87
CA GLN A 198 -14.79 25.46 2.69
C GLN A 198 -13.93 26.51 1.98
N GLY A 199 -13.46 26.24 0.76
CA GLY A 199 -12.63 27.18 0.00
C GLY A 199 -11.65 26.50 -0.93
N GLY A 200 -10.69 27.27 -1.44
CA GLY A 200 -9.60 26.78 -2.28
C GLY A 200 -8.57 25.94 -1.52
N PRO A 201 -7.48 25.52 -2.17
CA PRO A 201 -6.45 24.66 -1.55
C PRO A 201 -5.77 25.26 -0.30
N GLU A 202 -5.86 26.57 -0.10
CA GLU A 202 -5.31 27.30 1.05
C GLU A 202 -5.95 26.88 2.38
N VAL A 203 -7.21 26.46 2.40
CA VAL A 203 -7.92 26.04 3.61
C VAL A 203 -7.34 24.77 4.25
N MET A 204 -6.53 24.02 3.49
CA MET A 204 -5.83 22.82 3.98
C MET A 204 -4.59 23.14 4.82
N GLU A 205 -4.13 24.39 4.85
CA GLU A 205 -3.00 24.88 5.67
C GLU A 205 -1.79 23.92 5.65
N MET A 206 -1.37 23.46 4.48
CA MET A 206 -0.34 22.41 4.36
C MET A 206 0.97 22.76 5.06
N GLU A 207 1.35 24.05 5.11
CA GLU A 207 2.57 24.53 5.75
C GLU A 207 2.61 24.24 7.26
N ARG A 208 1.46 24.04 7.86
CA ARG A 208 1.32 23.70 9.29
C ARG A 208 1.75 22.29 9.60
N PHE A 209 1.56 21.36 8.63
CA PHE A 209 1.73 19.93 8.83
C PHE A 209 2.92 19.34 8.08
N TRP A 210 3.23 19.90 6.91
CA TRP A 210 4.16 19.31 5.99
C TRP A 210 5.47 20.08 5.89
N HIS A 211 6.57 19.37 5.99
CA HIS A 211 7.89 19.95 5.78
C HIS A 211 8.02 20.48 4.34
N PRO A 212 8.63 21.67 4.10
CA PRO A 212 8.75 22.25 2.74
C PRO A 212 9.43 21.34 1.72
N ARG A 213 10.36 20.48 2.18
CA ARG A 213 11.09 19.48 1.36
C ARG A 213 10.56 18.06 1.60
N MET A 214 9.27 17.90 1.85
CA MET A 214 8.64 16.59 2.01
C MET A 214 8.70 15.76 0.73
N SER A 215 8.59 14.44 0.86
CA SER A 215 8.35 13.51 -0.24
C SER A 215 7.04 12.77 0.00
N TRP A 216 6.23 12.70 -1.03
CA TRP A 216 5.04 11.89 -1.09
C TRP A 216 5.28 10.78 -2.12
N TYR A 217 5.37 9.55 -1.65
CA TYR A 217 5.70 8.38 -2.45
C TYR A 217 4.41 7.63 -2.80
N GLY A 218 3.74 8.05 -3.88
CA GLY A 218 2.53 7.41 -4.39
C GLY A 218 2.78 6.05 -5.01
N PRO A 219 1.71 5.27 -5.28
CA PRO A 219 1.80 4.00 -5.99
C PRO A 219 2.11 4.20 -7.47
N ALA A 220 2.50 3.12 -8.13
CA ALA A 220 2.57 3.06 -9.58
C ALA A 220 1.22 3.42 -10.21
N GLY A 221 1.24 4.19 -11.29
CA GLY A 221 0.04 4.76 -11.90
C GLY A 221 -0.35 6.14 -11.37
N ILE A 222 0.10 6.53 -10.17
CA ILE A 222 -0.02 7.90 -9.63
C ILE A 222 1.35 8.58 -9.62
N GLY A 223 2.38 7.92 -9.07
CA GLY A 223 3.76 8.39 -9.02
C GLY A 223 4.05 9.33 -7.85
N THR A 224 5.30 9.72 -7.72
CA THR A 224 5.85 10.49 -6.60
C THR A 224 5.81 11.99 -6.84
N GLY A 225 5.47 12.75 -5.77
CA GLY A 225 5.59 14.21 -5.70
C GLY A 225 6.65 14.66 -4.70
N ARG A 226 7.45 15.69 -5.06
CA ARG A 226 8.47 16.27 -4.19
C ARG A 226 8.11 17.70 -3.79
N GLY A 227 8.20 17.98 -2.47
CA GLY A 227 7.81 19.26 -1.88
C GLY A 227 6.30 19.51 -1.98
N GLN A 228 5.79 20.47 -1.22
CA GLN A 228 4.36 20.78 -1.21
C GLN A 228 3.81 21.15 -2.61
N ARG A 229 4.57 21.91 -3.41
CA ARG A 229 4.16 22.27 -4.78
C ARG A 229 4.07 21.06 -5.70
N GLY A 230 5.06 20.15 -5.65
CA GLY A 230 5.05 18.94 -6.46
C GLY A 230 3.93 18.00 -6.06
N PHE A 231 3.73 17.79 -4.76
CA PHE A 231 2.61 17.00 -4.25
C PHE A 231 1.25 17.57 -4.68
N ARG A 232 1.02 18.89 -4.48
CA ARG A 232 -0.22 19.57 -4.91
C ARG A 232 -0.48 19.44 -6.40
N HIS A 233 0.55 19.68 -7.23
CA HIS A 233 0.39 19.74 -8.67
C HIS A 233 0.17 18.37 -9.30
N TRP A 234 0.93 17.36 -8.85
CA TRP A 234 0.92 16.05 -9.49
C TRP A 234 -0.07 15.05 -8.87
N HIS A 235 -0.52 15.29 -7.64
CA HIS A 235 -1.44 14.38 -6.97
C HIS A 235 -2.63 15.09 -6.33
N GLN A 236 -2.41 15.92 -5.31
CA GLN A 236 -3.46 16.37 -4.41
C GLN A 236 -4.59 17.10 -5.14
N ILE A 237 -4.28 18.10 -5.95
CA ILE A 237 -5.30 18.91 -6.65
C ILE A 237 -6.01 18.11 -7.75
N PRO A 238 -5.32 17.35 -8.63
CA PRO A 238 -6.00 16.46 -9.58
C PRO A 238 -6.94 15.45 -8.90
N PHE A 239 -6.52 14.86 -7.79
CA PHE A 239 -7.32 13.91 -7.01
C PHE A 239 -8.58 14.56 -6.42
N LEU A 240 -8.43 15.69 -5.72
CA LEU A 240 -9.53 16.39 -5.06
C LEU A 240 -10.52 17.00 -6.07
N ASN A 241 -10.04 17.49 -7.20
CA ASN A 241 -10.92 17.98 -8.26
C ASN A 241 -11.75 16.87 -8.89
N ALA A 242 -11.15 15.68 -9.06
CA ALA A 242 -11.86 14.52 -9.61
C ALA A 242 -12.88 13.93 -8.62
N MET A 243 -12.65 14.08 -7.31
CA MET A 243 -13.44 13.47 -6.24
C MET A 243 -13.77 14.50 -5.15
N PRO A 244 -14.65 15.50 -5.47
CA PRO A 244 -14.92 16.64 -4.60
C PRO A 244 -15.75 16.29 -3.36
N ASP A 245 -16.38 15.13 -3.34
CA ASP A 245 -17.16 14.60 -2.21
C ASP A 245 -16.33 13.77 -1.21
N ARG A 246 -15.00 13.74 -1.38
CA ARG A 246 -14.10 13.09 -0.43
C ARG A 246 -14.33 13.57 1.00
N GLY A 247 -14.46 12.64 1.93
CA GLY A 247 -14.71 12.93 3.36
C GLY A 247 -16.17 13.14 3.72
N GLN A 248 -17.12 12.91 2.81
CA GLN A 248 -18.55 13.00 3.11
C GLN A 248 -19.15 11.69 3.67
N TYR A 249 -18.46 10.57 3.50
CA TYR A 249 -18.98 9.23 3.84
C TYR A 249 -18.24 8.59 5.02
N LEU A 250 -17.95 9.39 6.05
CA LEU A 250 -17.11 8.97 7.18
C LEU A 250 -17.73 7.84 8.01
N ASP A 251 -19.05 7.73 8.04
CA ASP A 251 -19.76 6.68 8.79
C ASP A 251 -19.74 5.30 8.06
N GLU A 252 -19.23 5.26 6.82
CA GLU A 252 -19.20 4.06 5.99
C GLU A 252 -17.79 3.52 5.77
N ILE A 253 -16.77 4.11 6.41
CA ILE A 253 -15.36 3.76 6.27
C ILE A 253 -14.74 3.41 7.62
N GLU A 254 -13.61 2.73 7.57
CA GLU A 254 -12.83 2.36 8.75
C GLU A 254 -11.45 3.03 8.70
N TYR A 255 -11.02 3.58 9.84
CA TYR A 255 -9.66 4.08 10.04
C TYR A 255 -9.04 3.44 11.26
N HIS A 256 -7.86 2.89 11.08
CA HIS A 256 -7.03 2.34 12.15
C HIS A 256 -5.70 3.07 12.17
N PHE A 257 -5.65 4.20 12.89
CA PHE A 257 -4.43 4.99 13.07
C PHE A 257 -3.61 4.46 14.24
N PHE A 258 -2.32 4.32 14.05
CA PHE A 258 -1.39 4.01 15.15
C PHE A 258 -0.02 4.62 14.89
N GLY A 259 0.78 4.77 15.96
CA GLY A 259 2.10 5.40 15.87
C GLY A 259 3.15 4.65 16.68
N ASP A 260 4.42 4.75 16.27
CA ASP A 260 5.59 4.19 16.94
C ASP A 260 6.77 5.14 16.75
N GLY A 261 7.15 5.87 17.80
CA GLY A 261 8.19 6.90 17.71
C GLY A 261 7.82 8.00 16.72
N SER A 262 8.70 8.28 15.76
CA SER A 262 8.49 9.30 14.73
C SER A 262 7.67 8.81 13.53
N TYR A 263 7.11 7.60 13.60
CA TYR A 263 6.29 7.03 12.55
C TYR A 263 4.82 6.98 12.94
N ALA A 264 3.95 7.22 11.97
CA ALA A 264 2.52 6.97 12.07
C ALA A 264 2.06 6.16 10.85
N ALA A 265 0.98 5.43 11.01
CA ALA A 265 0.40 4.64 9.94
C ALA A 265 -1.13 4.67 10.00
N VAL A 266 -1.77 4.38 8.87
CA VAL A 266 -3.21 4.16 8.78
C VAL A 266 -3.49 2.98 7.88
N THR A 267 -4.48 2.19 8.27
CA THR A 267 -5.11 1.16 7.46
C THR A 267 -6.63 1.27 7.58
N GLY A 268 -7.37 0.70 6.65
CA GLY A 268 -8.83 0.69 6.62
C GLY A 268 -9.34 -0.06 5.40
N TRP A 269 -10.54 -0.67 5.52
CA TRP A 269 -11.03 -1.56 4.47
C TRP A 269 -12.55 -1.46 4.26
N PRO A 270 -13.03 -0.42 3.49
CA PRO A 270 -12.25 0.68 2.87
C PRO A 270 -11.96 1.82 3.84
N ASP A 271 -10.98 2.65 3.49
CA ASP A 271 -10.65 3.89 4.21
C ASP A 271 -11.16 5.16 3.51
N MET A 272 -11.65 5.05 2.27
CA MET A 272 -12.24 6.18 1.54
C MET A 272 -13.45 5.73 0.72
N ILE A 273 -14.47 6.60 0.64
CA ILE A 273 -15.59 6.49 -0.29
C ILE A 273 -15.78 7.84 -0.96
N GLN A 274 -15.93 7.84 -2.29
CA GLN A 274 -16.02 9.07 -3.07
C GLN A 274 -16.55 8.81 -4.49
N THR A 275 -16.91 9.87 -5.21
CA THR A 275 -17.47 9.79 -6.56
C THR A 275 -16.50 10.42 -7.57
N ILE A 276 -16.13 9.69 -8.63
CA ILE A 276 -15.29 10.24 -9.70
C ILE A 276 -16.16 11.11 -10.62
N THR A 277 -15.96 12.42 -10.52
CA THR A 277 -16.73 13.46 -11.24
C THR A 277 -15.81 14.43 -11.99
N GLU A 278 -16.31 15.56 -12.42
CA GLU A 278 -15.61 16.67 -13.07
C GLU A 278 -14.76 16.22 -14.28
N GLY A 279 -13.47 16.48 -14.25
CA GLY A 279 -12.54 16.16 -15.33
C GLY A 279 -12.11 14.69 -15.41
N GLY A 280 -12.58 13.83 -14.50
CA GLY A 280 -12.10 12.47 -14.34
C GLY A 280 -10.74 12.41 -13.62
N TRP A 281 -10.14 11.23 -13.58
CA TRP A 281 -8.86 11.00 -12.90
C TRP A 281 -8.00 9.98 -13.64
N LEU A 282 -6.68 10.16 -13.63
CA LEU A 282 -5.69 9.25 -14.24
C LEU A 282 -6.02 8.85 -15.70
N GLY A 283 -6.53 9.81 -16.49
CA GLY A 283 -6.89 9.58 -17.89
C GLY A 283 -8.23 8.85 -18.11
N ILE A 284 -8.98 8.60 -17.04
CA ILE A 284 -10.34 8.05 -17.12
C ILE A 284 -11.34 9.19 -17.12
N ALA A 285 -12.25 9.18 -18.09
CA ALA A 285 -13.39 10.11 -18.13
C ALA A 285 -14.28 9.93 -16.89
N PRO A 286 -14.93 11.00 -16.41
CA PRO A 286 -15.72 10.94 -15.19
C PRO A 286 -16.94 10.00 -15.35
N PRO A 287 -16.98 8.83 -14.68
CA PRO A 287 -18.10 7.91 -14.80
C PRO A 287 -19.31 8.34 -13.95
N GLY A 288 -19.15 9.33 -13.08
CA GLY A 288 -20.19 9.72 -12.11
C GLY A 288 -20.53 8.61 -11.12
N LYS A 289 -19.63 7.66 -10.92
CA LYS A 289 -19.85 6.48 -10.09
C LYS A 289 -19.20 6.68 -8.73
N ARG A 290 -19.94 6.36 -7.67
CA ARG A 290 -19.42 6.21 -6.32
C ARG A 290 -18.58 4.94 -6.24
N ILE A 291 -17.41 5.05 -5.64
CA ILE A 291 -16.45 3.98 -5.42
C ILE A 291 -15.99 3.98 -3.97
N ASP A 292 -15.61 2.84 -3.47
CA ASP A 292 -14.76 2.72 -2.31
C ASP A 292 -13.28 2.62 -2.75
N MET A 293 -12.37 3.06 -1.87
CA MET A 293 -10.95 2.95 -2.09
C MET A 293 -10.29 2.39 -0.83
N ARG A 294 -9.22 1.65 -1.06
CA ARG A 294 -8.34 1.10 -0.04
C ARG A 294 -7.00 1.81 -0.17
N SER A 295 -6.55 2.48 0.89
CA SER A 295 -5.25 3.14 0.95
C SER A 295 -4.54 2.74 2.24
N LEU A 296 -3.31 2.35 2.13
CA LEU A 296 -2.49 1.95 3.27
C LEU A 296 -1.25 2.83 3.30
N ASP A 297 -1.11 3.63 4.36
CA ASP A 297 -0.15 4.72 4.41
C ASP A 297 0.79 4.63 5.60
N PHE A 298 2.03 5.04 5.37
CA PHE A 298 3.02 5.33 6.42
C PHE A 298 3.50 6.77 6.32
N TRP A 299 3.73 7.40 7.45
CA TRP A 299 4.34 8.73 7.55
C TRP A 299 5.55 8.71 8.47
N ARG A 300 6.55 9.51 8.15
CA ARG A 300 7.65 9.86 9.05
C ARG A 300 7.60 11.34 9.39
N VAL A 301 7.64 11.61 10.69
CA VAL A 301 7.65 12.95 11.27
C VAL A 301 9.09 13.37 11.60
N GLU A 302 9.46 14.61 11.30
CA GLU A 302 10.76 15.18 11.59
C GLU A 302 10.59 16.64 12.00
N GLY A 303 11.04 16.96 13.24
CA GLY A 303 10.89 18.31 13.77
C GLY A 303 9.43 18.80 13.88
N GLY A 304 8.49 17.91 14.17
CA GLY A 304 7.07 18.21 14.29
C GLY A 304 6.33 18.41 12.95
N LEU A 305 6.94 18.04 11.82
CA LEU A 305 6.36 18.13 10.48
C LEU A 305 6.47 16.79 9.75
N ILE A 306 5.53 16.50 8.87
CA ILE A 306 5.54 15.33 8.00
C ILE A 306 6.65 15.50 6.96
N ARG A 307 7.62 14.61 6.99
CA ARG A 307 8.81 14.66 6.14
C ARG A 307 8.73 13.71 4.94
N GLU A 308 8.19 12.51 5.16
CA GLU A 308 8.01 11.47 4.16
C GLU A 308 6.65 10.80 4.38
N ASN A 309 6.02 10.41 3.27
CA ASN A 309 4.77 9.66 3.28
C ASN A 309 4.82 8.60 2.18
N TRP A 310 4.68 7.34 2.56
CA TRP A 310 4.55 6.19 1.66
C TRP A 310 3.09 5.82 1.56
N VAL A 311 2.58 5.73 0.33
CA VAL A 311 1.16 5.52 0.05
C VAL A 311 1.00 4.38 -0.94
N LEU A 312 0.13 3.44 -0.64
CA LEU A 312 -0.43 2.51 -1.61
C LEU A 312 -1.95 2.69 -1.68
N VAL A 313 -2.45 2.70 -2.90
CA VAL A 313 -3.87 2.76 -3.21
C VAL A 313 -4.20 1.59 -4.13
N ASP A 314 -5.29 0.88 -3.87
CA ASP A 314 -5.75 -0.21 -4.74
C ASP A 314 -6.39 0.34 -6.03
N LEU A 315 -5.54 0.77 -6.97
CA LEU A 315 -5.99 1.32 -8.25
C LEU A 315 -6.72 0.29 -9.10
N LEU A 316 -6.31 -0.98 -9.03
CA LEU A 316 -6.95 -2.05 -9.81
C LEU A 316 -8.39 -2.26 -9.35
N HIS A 317 -8.63 -2.24 -8.04
CA HIS A 317 -9.98 -2.29 -7.47
C HIS A 317 -10.82 -1.07 -7.88
N MET A 318 -10.24 0.13 -7.83
CA MET A 318 -10.92 1.34 -8.29
C MET A 318 -11.33 1.24 -9.76
N TYR A 319 -10.43 0.77 -10.63
CA TYR A 319 -10.72 0.58 -12.05
C TYR A 319 -11.82 -0.47 -12.30
N ASP A 320 -11.77 -1.59 -11.58
CA ASP A 320 -12.77 -2.66 -11.67
C ASP A 320 -14.17 -2.12 -11.33
N GLN A 321 -14.30 -1.39 -10.22
CA GLN A 321 -15.58 -0.79 -9.81
C GLN A 321 -16.20 0.10 -10.88
N ILE A 322 -15.42 0.81 -11.67
CA ILE A 322 -15.93 1.66 -12.75
C ILE A 322 -16.04 0.94 -14.10
N GLY A 323 -15.80 -0.37 -14.12
CA GLY A 323 -15.95 -1.22 -15.31
C GLY A 323 -14.76 -1.16 -16.27
N VAL A 324 -13.56 -0.83 -15.77
CA VAL A 324 -12.31 -0.83 -16.54
C VAL A 324 -11.50 -2.06 -16.14
N ASP A 325 -11.60 -3.15 -16.91
CA ASP A 325 -10.79 -4.34 -16.74
C ASP A 325 -9.34 -4.07 -17.23
N VAL A 326 -8.46 -3.74 -16.27
CA VAL A 326 -7.04 -3.42 -16.54
C VAL A 326 -6.31 -4.65 -17.08
N PHE A 327 -6.61 -5.85 -16.58
CA PHE A 327 -5.96 -7.09 -17.03
C PHE A 327 -6.38 -7.44 -18.47
N ALA A 328 -7.65 -7.29 -18.82
CA ALA A 328 -8.10 -7.48 -20.22
C ALA A 328 -7.42 -6.48 -21.16
N ARG A 329 -7.31 -5.21 -20.76
CA ARG A 329 -6.58 -4.20 -21.54
C ARG A 329 -5.10 -4.54 -21.68
N MET A 330 -4.46 -5.01 -20.61
CA MET A 330 -3.07 -5.45 -20.64
C MET A 330 -2.88 -6.61 -21.63
N ARG A 331 -3.74 -7.63 -21.56
CA ARG A 331 -3.71 -8.75 -22.52
C ARG A 331 -3.89 -8.28 -23.98
N GLU A 332 -4.76 -7.32 -24.22
CA GLU A 332 -4.95 -6.73 -25.55
C GLU A 332 -3.69 -6.05 -26.06
N PHE A 333 -3.04 -5.22 -25.25
CA PHE A 333 -1.78 -4.56 -25.62
C PHE A 333 -0.63 -5.53 -25.85
N ASN A 334 -0.60 -6.65 -25.10
CA ASN A 334 0.45 -7.65 -25.21
C ASN A 334 0.26 -8.64 -26.38
N LYS A 335 -0.87 -8.62 -27.08
CA LYS A 335 -1.08 -9.42 -28.31
C LYS A 335 -0.02 -9.19 -29.38
N ALA A 336 0.53 -7.97 -29.44
CA ALA A 336 1.59 -7.64 -30.39
C ALA A 336 2.95 -8.30 -30.03
N ARG A 337 3.08 -8.86 -28.83
CA ARG A 337 4.23 -9.67 -28.40
C ARG A 337 3.99 -11.15 -28.78
N ALA A 338 3.40 -11.38 -29.98
CA ALA A 338 3.15 -12.71 -30.51
C ALA A 338 4.45 -13.51 -30.58
N GLY A 339 4.40 -14.77 -30.16
CA GLY A 339 5.59 -15.58 -30.02
C GLY A 339 6.06 -15.77 -28.57
N PHE A 340 5.25 -15.34 -27.63
CA PHE A 340 5.49 -15.59 -26.21
C PHE A 340 4.81 -16.89 -25.78
N ASP A 341 5.58 -17.82 -25.25
CA ASP A 341 5.05 -19.06 -24.69
C ASP A 341 4.48 -18.80 -23.29
N PRO A 342 3.16 -18.91 -23.09
CA PRO A 342 2.54 -18.63 -21.79
C PRO A 342 2.90 -19.65 -20.71
N GLU A 343 3.41 -20.84 -21.05
CA GLU A 343 3.80 -21.87 -20.08
C GLU A 343 5.25 -21.68 -19.63
N THR A 344 6.13 -21.28 -20.53
CA THR A 344 7.56 -21.12 -20.23
C THR A 344 7.98 -19.69 -19.99
N GLY A 345 7.18 -18.73 -20.39
CA GLY A 345 7.52 -17.32 -20.29
C GLY A 345 8.66 -16.86 -21.22
N VAL A 346 9.04 -17.70 -22.18
CA VAL A 346 10.13 -17.43 -23.13
C VAL A 346 9.56 -16.94 -24.44
N ALA A 347 10.17 -15.92 -25.05
CA ALA A 347 9.86 -15.51 -26.41
C ALA A 347 10.12 -16.68 -27.38
N LEU A 348 9.13 -17.03 -28.22
CA LEU A 348 9.25 -18.04 -29.26
C LEU A 348 10.12 -17.56 -30.41
#